data_aa407646425dd90ce3f04ffbc0da9caf
#
_entry.id   aa407646425dd90ce3f04ffbc0da9caf
#
_cell.length_a   1.000
_cell.length_b   1.000
_cell.length_c   1.000
_cell.angle_alpha   90.00
_cell.angle_beta   90.00
_cell.angle_gamma   90.00
#
_symmetry.space_group_name_H-M   'P 1'
#
loop_
_entity.id
_entity.type
_entity.pdbx_description
1 polymer ?
#
loop_
_entity_poly.entity_id
_entity_poly.type
_entity_poly.pdbx_seq_one_letter_code
_entity_poly.pdbx_strand_id
1 'polypeptide(L)'
;MRELSDILLVMQAGSMGVSLTLLLVLVLSCLQKPDTTGTYEKVRWLLALAMLLLGVHYLLQMWFGFRAQGDDVGTVVNILFYSPVTYIMSYSILRIGCGRGYHRKFLSASVISMVLILCCFAYGYLHYGSLHMQEVLYVMGLIYLLTVVFFIVYPIKEIRRVRKMVNEESEQEPILYNLYMRTSVWLLYIAS
;
A
#
# COMPACT_ATOMS: atom_id res chain seq x y z
N MET A 1 -0.23 6.02 31.51
CA MET A 1 0.47 6.51 30.30
C MET A 1 1.67 5.64 29.90
N ARG A 2 2.53 5.19 30.80
CA ARG A 2 3.67 4.30 30.47
C ARG A 2 3.23 2.98 29.83
N GLU A 3 2.24 2.28 30.40
CA GLU A 3 1.76 0.99 29.87
C GLU A 3 1.21 1.11 28.43
N LEU A 4 0.53 2.20 28.09
CA LEU A 4 0.01 2.43 26.74
C LEU A 4 1.15 2.65 25.71
N SER A 5 2.22 3.34 26.13
CA SER A 5 3.41 3.53 25.29
C SER A 5 4.14 2.22 25.05
N ASP A 6 4.19 1.34 26.04
CA ASP A 6 4.87 0.05 25.92
C ASP A 6 4.10 -0.91 25.02
N ILE A 7 2.75 -0.92 25.10
CA ILE A 7 1.89 -1.68 24.19
C ILE A 7 2.06 -1.21 22.74
N LEU A 8 2.04 0.10 22.50
CA LEU A 8 2.23 0.67 21.16
C LEU A 8 3.61 0.32 20.59
N LEU A 9 4.66 0.36 21.40
CA LEU A 9 6.01 0.01 21.00
C LEU A 9 6.10 -1.47 20.62
N VAL A 10 5.48 -2.36 21.39
CA VAL A 10 5.43 -3.80 21.09
C VAL A 10 4.67 -4.05 19.78
N MET A 11 3.54 -3.37 19.56
CA MET A 11 2.78 -3.48 18.31
C MET A 11 3.57 -3.00 17.11
N GLN A 12 4.30 -1.88 17.22
CA GLN A 12 5.15 -1.35 16.16
C GLN A 12 6.32 -2.29 15.86
N ALA A 13 6.98 -2.82 16.89
CA ALA A 13 8.06 -3.79 16.74
C ALA A 13 7.55 -5.09 16.07
N GLY A 14 6.36 -5.57 16.46
CA GLY A 14 5.71 -6.71 15.84
C GLY A 14 5.41 -6.46 14.36
N SER A 15 4.82 -5.33 14.03
CA SER A 15 4.50 -4.94 12.64
C SER A 15 5.77 -4.79 11.78
N MET A 16 6.84 -4.23 12.35
CA MET A 16 8.15 -4.16 11.70
C MET A 16 8.70 -5.57 11.44
N GLY A 17 8.65 -6.44 12.45
CA GLY A 17 9.10 -7.84 12.32
C GLY A 17 8.37 -8.59 11.22
N VAL A 18 7.04 -8.45 11.15
CA VAL A 18 6.22 -9.05 10.08
C VAL A 18 6.61 -8.49 8.71
N SER A 19 6.76 -7.17 8.58
CA SER A 19 7.13 -6.53 7.32
C SER A 19 8.51 -6.99 6.83
N LEU A 20 9.50 -7.09 7.72
CA LEU A 20 10.85 -7.56 7.39
C LEU A 20 10.86 -9.06 7.06
N THR A 21 10.07 -9.87 7.74
CA THR A 21 9.93 -11.29 7.43
C THR A 21 9.31 -11.50 6.04
N LEU A 22 8.25 -10.77 5.72
CA LEU A 22 7.63 -10.80 4.38
C LEU A 22 8.60 -10.31 3.30
N LEU A 23 9.36 -9.24 3.58
CA LEU A 23 10.42 -8.78 2.69
C LEU A 23 11.44 -9.88 2.41
N LEU A 24 11.92 -10.54 3.45
CA LEU A 24 12.89 -11.64 3.34
C LEU A 24 12.32 -12.79 2.50
N VAL A 25 11.08 -13.22 2.77
CA VAL A 25 10.40 -14.27 2.01
C VAL A 25 10.29 -13.88 0.53
N LEU A 26 9.89 -12.64 0.23
CA LEU A 26 9.76 -12.14 -1.15
C LEU A 26 11.11 -12.09 -1.88
N VAL A 27 12.17 -11.72 -1.20
CA VAL A 27 13.53 -11.69 -1.76
C VAL A 27 14.05 -13.11 -1.97
N LEU A 28 13.93 -14.00 -1.00
CA LEU A 28 14.40 -15.37 -1.07
C LEU A 28 13.62 -16.23 -2.08
N SER A 29 12.34 -15.96 -2.30
CA SER A 29 11.53 -16.64 -3.33
C SER A 29 12.03 -16.43 -4.76
N CYS A 30 13.03 -15.52 -4.94
CA CYS A 30 13.77 -15.33 -6.18
C CYS A 30 14.53 -16.59 -6.66
N LEU A 31 14.80 -17.51 -5.75
CA LEU A 31 15.57 -18.73 -6.04
C LEU A 31 14.75 -19.82 -6.75
N GLN A 32 13.43 -19.64 -6.88
CA GLN A 32 12.54 -20.57 -7.55
C GLN A 32 12.26 -20.10 -8.99
N LYS A 33 12.25 -21.06 -9.91
CA LYS A 33 12.10 -21.01 -11.38
C LYS A 33 11.71 -19.67 -12.02
N PRO A 34 12.43 -19.23 -13.09
CA PRO A 34 12.11 -18.00 -13.80
C PRO A 34 10.71 -18.07 -14.42
N ASP A 35 9.90 -17.05 -14.16
CA ASP A 35 8.61 -16.85 -14.81
C ASP A 35 8.84 -16.45 -16.27
N THR A 36 8.29 -17.22 -17.21
CA THR A 36 8.42 -16.98 -18.66
C THR A 36 7.80 -15.64 -19.07
N THR A 37 6.90 -15.08 -18.28
CA THR A 37 6.22 -13.80 -18.58
C THR A 37 6.90 -12.58 -17.97
N GLY A 38 7.76 -12.77 -16.98
CA GLY A 38 8.42 -11.69 -16.22
C GLY A 38 7.47 -10.75 -15.47
N THR A 39 6.17 -11.09 -15.41
CA THR A 39 5.15 -10.27 -14.72
C THR A 39 5.19 -10.54 -13.23
N TYR A 40 5.25 -11.80 -12.85
CA TYR A 40 5.34 -12.21 -11.44
C TYR A 40 6.59 -11.64 -10.77
N GLU A 41 7.73 -11.70 -11.45
CA GLU A 41 8.98 -11.18 -10.91
C GLU A 41 8.92 -9.68 -10.64
N LYS A 42 8.36 -8.90 -11.56
CA LYS A 42 8.16 -7.44 -11.36
C LYS A 42 7.23 -7.14 -10.20
N VAL A 43 6.13 -7.88 -10.08
CA VAL A 43 5.18 -7.71 -8.96
C VAL A 43 5.82 -8.07 -7.64
N ARG A 44 6.60 -9.14 -7.59
CA ARG A 44 7.33 -9.54 -6.40
C ARG A 44 8.27 -8.43 -5.90
N TRP A 45 9.05 -7.83 -6.79
CA TRP A 45 9.95 -6.72 -6.43
C TRP A 45 9.18 -5.48 -5.98
N LEU A 46 8.02 -5.20 -6.57
CA LEU A 46 7.15 -4.12 -6.11
C LEU A 46 6.62 -4.38 -4.70
N LEU A 47 6.16 -5.61 -4.42
CA LEU A 47 5.72 -5.99 -3.08
C LEU A 47 6.88 -5.96 -2.07
N ALA A 48 8.07 -6.41 -2.45
CA ALA A 48 9.26 -6.29 -1.62
C ALA A 48 9.57 -4.82 -1.28
N LEU A 49 9.45 -3.92 -2.25
CA LEU A 49 9.60 -2.48 -2.04
C LEU A 49 8.54 -1.94 -1.07
N ALA A 50 7.28 -2.37 -1.20
CA ALA A 50 6.22 -1.97 -0.26
C ALA A 50 6.53 -2.43 1.18
N MET A 51 6.98 -3.68 1.34
CA MET A 51 7.36 -4.20 2.66
C MET A 51 8.58 -3.49 3.23
N LEU A 52 9.55 -3.13 2.40
CA LEU A 52 10.71 -2.32 2.82
C LEU A 52 10.26 -0.94 3.32
N LEU A 53 9.39 -0.26 2.57
CA LEU A 53 8.85 1.04 2.97
C LEU A 53 8.09 0.98 4.30
N LEU A 54 7.30 -0.08 4.52
CA LEU A 54 6.63 -0.32 5.80
C LEU A 54 7.63 -0.58 6.93
N GLY A 55 8.65 -1.40 6.69
CA GLY A 55 9.70 -1.65 7.67
C GLY A 55 10.43 -0.37 8.07
N VAL A 56 10.82 0.45 7.09
CA VAL A 56 11.45 1.76 7.32
C VAL A 56 10.51 2.70 8.07
N HIS A 57 9.24 2.73 7.71
CA HIS A 57 8.23 3.54 8.40
C HIS A 57 8.15 3.21 9.89
N TYR A 58 8.00 1.93 10.25
CA TYR A 58 7.94 1.52 11.66
C TYR A 58 9.25 1.79 12.40
N LEU A 59 10.41 1.58 11.74
CA LEU A 59 11.72 1.89 12.30
C LEU A 59 11.86 3.39 12.61
N LEU A 60 11.44 4.26 11.69
CA LEU A 60 11.46 5.71 11.91
C LEU A 60 10.47 6.12 13.01
N GLN A 61 9.29 5.52 13.06
CA GLN A 61 8.35 5.78 14.15
C GLN A 61 8.91 5.42 15.53
N MET A 62 9.61 4.28 15.63
CA MET A 62 10.26 3.86 16.89
C MET A 62 11.45 4.76 17.23
N TRP A 63 12.28 5.10 16.24
CA TRP A 63 13.49 5.90 16.45
C TRP A 63 13.20 7.34 16.87
N PHE A 64 12.29 7.99 16.14
CA PHE A 64 11.95 9.40 16.39
C PHE A 64 10.80 9.60 17.36
N GLY A 65 10.07 8.54 17.72
CA GLY A 65 8.94 8.61 18.63
C GLY A 65 7.84 9.54 18.16
N PHE A 66 7.55 9.59 16.85
CA PHE A 66 6.56 10.53 16.27
C PHE A 66 5.19 10.47 16.94
N ARG A 67 4.73 9.27 17.31
CA ARG A 67 3.46 9.13 18.05
C ARG A 67 3.52 9.67 19.48
N ALA A 68 4.70 9.70 20.10
CA ALA A 68 4.87 10.30 21.43
C ALA A 68 4.86 11.83 21.37
N GLN A 69 5.12 12.43 20.20
CA GLN A 69 5.08 13.88 19.98
C GLN A 69 3.63 14.40 19.80
N GLY A 70 2.70 13.54 19.40
CA GLY A 70 1.28 13.85 19.21
C GLY A 70 0.62 12.95 18.16
N ASP A 71 -0.69 12.76 18.29
CA ASP A 71 -1.45 11.93 17.36
C ASP A 71 -1.48 12.52 15.94
N ASP A 72 -1.44 13.84 15.84
CA ASP A 72 -1.37 14.60 14.59
C ASP A 72 -0.05 14.36 13.85
N VAL A 73 1.09 14.42 14.54
CA VAL A 73 2.41 14.13 13.98
C VAL A 73 2.49 12.69 13.49
N GLY A 74 2.06 11.75 14.32
CA GLY A 74 2.03 10.34 13.96
C GLY A 74 1.16 10.08 12.72
N THR A 75 0.02 10.75 12.61
CA THR A 75 -0.91 10.59 11.48
C THR A 75 -0.36 11.19 10.19
N VAL A 76 0.29 12.35 10.24
CA VAL A 76 0.97 12.95 9.08
C VAL A 76 2.02 11.98 8.52
N VAL A 77 2.87 11.43 9.38
CA VAL A 77 3.89 10.47 8.98
C VAL A 77 3.26 9.19 8.41
N ASN A 78 2.18 8.70 9.01
CA ASN A 78 1.44 7.54 8.48
C ASN A 78 0.93 7.79 7.07
N ILE A 79 0.27 8.92 6.81
CA ILE A 79 -0.27 9.25 5.48
C ILE A 79 0.85 9.29 4.43
N LEU A 80 1.99 9.90 4.76
CA LEU A 80 3.13 10.01 3.85
C LEU A 80 3.70 8.65 3.45
N PHE A 81 3.80 7.71 4.39
CA PHE A 81 4.34 6.37 4.11
C PHE A 81 3.30 5.40 3.56
N TYR A 82 2.06 5.44 4.06
CA TYR A 82 1.03 4.51 3.61
C TYR A 82 0.50 4.84 2.20
N SER A 83 0.56 6.10 1.78
CA SER A 83 0.15 6.46 0.41
C SER A 83 0.92 5.72 -0.68
N PRO A 84 2.27 5.73 -0.73
CA PRO A 84 3.02 4.96 -1.72
C PRO A 84 2.88 3.45 -1.53
N VAL A 85 2.80 2.96 -0.29
CA VAL A 85 2.61 1.52 -0.02
C VAL A 85 1.28 1.04 -0.57
N THR A 86 0.17 1.74 -0.27
CA THR A 86 -1.17 1.41 -0.77
C THR A 86 -1.22 1.42 -2.30
N TYR A 87 -0.55 2.41 -2.93
CA TYR A 87 -0.41 2.46 -4.38
C TYR A 87 0.30 1.22 -4.93
N ILE A 88 1.47 0.89 -4.40
CA ILE A 88 2.28 -0.24 -4.88
C ILE A 88 1.51 -1.55 -4.72
N MET A 89 0.85 -1.77 -3.58
CA MET A 89 0.05 -2.97 -3.33
C MET A 89 -1.12 -3.07 -4.30
N SER A 90 -1.90 -2.00 -4.48
CA SER A 90 -3.06 -1.97 -5.39
C SER A 90 -2.65 -2.14 -6.85
N TYR A 91 -1.53 -1.52 -7.26
CA TYR A 91 -0.97 -1.70 -8.59
C TYR A 91 -0.50 -3.14 -8.83
N SER A 92 0.12 -3.75 -7.83
CA SER A 92 0.57 -5.16 -7.90
C SER A 92 -0.60 -6.11 -8.14
N ILE A 93 -1.71 -5.91 -7.44
CA ILE A 93 -2.94 -6.69 -7.61
C ILE A 93 -3.54 -6.48 -8.99
N LEU A 94 -3.64 -5.23 -9.43
CA LEU A 94 -4.13 -4.90 -10.75
C LEU A 94 -3.30 -5.59 -11.85
N ARG A 95 -1.98 -5.63 -11.66
CA ARG A 95 -1.06 -6.26 -12.61
C ARG A 95 -1.15 -7.78 -12.64
N ILE A 96 -1.37 -8.41 -11.49
CA ILE A 96 -1.62 -9.85 -11.40
C ILE A 96 -2.97 -10.19 -12.04
N GLY A 97 -4.01 -9.41 -11.74
CA GLY A 97 -5.39 -9.70 -12.16
C GLY A 97 -5.70 -9.36 -13.61
N CYS A 98 -5.03 -8.35 -14.19
CA CYS A 98 -5.32 -7.86 -15.54
C CYS A 98 -4.13 -8.02 -16.51
N GLY A 99 -3.01 -8.61 -16.05
CA GLY A 99 -1.83 -8.83 -16.86
C GLY A 99 -1.09 -7.55 -17.22
N ARG A 100 -0.49 -7.50 -18.43
CA ARG A 100 0.37 -6.38 -18.89
C ARG A 100 -0.39 -5.15 -19.36
N GLY A 101 -1.70 -5.05 -19.15
CA GLY A 101 -2.49 -3.89 -19.53
C GLY A 101 -1.92 -2.58 -18.96
N TYR A 102 -1.93 -1.52 -19.78
CA TYR A 102 -1.44 -0.21 -19.35
C TYR A 102 -2.55 0.57 -18.66
N HIS A 103 -2.49 0.63 -17.33
CA HIS A 103 -3.52 1.26 -16.49
C HIS A 103 -3.25 2.77 -16.31
N ARG A 104 -3.30 3.55 -17.41
CA ARG A 104 -3.04 5.00 -17.38
C ARG A 104 -3.87 5.76 -16.34
N LYS A 105 -5.18 5.47 -16.26
CA LYS A 105 -6.08 6.13 -15.31
C LYS A 105 -5.66 5.90 -13.86
N PHE A 106 -5.27 4.67 -13.54
CA PHE A 106 -4.80 4.32 -12.20
C PHE A 106 -3.48 5.04 -11.88
N LEU A 107 -2.52 5.01 -12.80
CA LEU A 107 -1.24 5.67 -12.65
C LEU A 107 -1.40 7.19 -12.49
N SER A 108 -2.21 7.83 -13.35
CA SER A 108 -2.46 9.28 -13.27
C SER A 108 -3.11 9.67 -11.94
N ALA A 109 -4.14 8.94 -11.50
CA ALA A 109 -4.79 9.20 -10.22
C ALA A 109 -3.81 9.04 -9.05
N SER A 110 -2.92 8.03 -9.11
CA SER A 110 -1.91 7.81 -8.08
C SER A 110 -0.90 8.95 -8.01
N VAL A 111 -0.37 9.37 -9.15
CA VAL A 111 0.59 10.49 -9.20
C VAL A 111 -0.06 11.78 -8.71
N ILE A 112 -1.28 12.08 -9.17
CA ILE A 112 -2.00 13.28 -8.76
C ILE A 112 -2.25 13.28 -7.24
N SER A 113 -2.73 12.17 -6.67
CA SER A 113 -2.99 12.09 -5.24
C SER A 113 -1.71 12.20 -4.40
N MET A 114 -0.62 11.57 -4.83
CA MET A 114 0.68 11.69 -4.14
C MET A 114 1.22 13.12 -4.20
N VAL A 115 1.14 13.78 -5.35
CA VAL A 115 1.55 15.19 -5.50
C VAL A 115 0.70 16.09 -4.61
N LEU A 116 -0.63 15.90 -4.56
CA LEU A 116 -1.51 16.68 -3.70
C LEU A 116 -1.16 16.50 -2.21
N ILE A 117 -0.94 15.26 -1.76
CA ILE A 117 -0.54 14.99 -0.36
C ILE A 117 0.80 15.67 -0.05
N LEU A 118 1.79 15.58 -0.94
CA LEU A 118 3.09 16.21 -0.75
C LEU A 118 3.00 17.74 -0.76
N CYS A 119 2.18 18.33 -1.63
CA CYS A 119 1.93 19.78 -1.65
C CYS A 119 1.25 20.25 -0.36
N CYS A 120 0.23 19.53 0.13
CA CYS A 120 -0.40 19.82 1.41
C CYS A 120 0.61 19.73 2.56
N PHE A 121 1.43 18.69 2.58
CA PHE A 121 2.47 18.52 3.59
C PHE A 121 3.49 19.66 3.54
N ALA A 122 4.01 20.00 2.35
CA ALA A 122 4.97 21.08 2.18
C ALA A 122 4.38 22.44 2.61
N TYR A 123 3.14 22.72 2.20
CA TYR A 123 2.43 23.93 2.63
C TYR A 123 2.28 23.98 4.16
N GLY A 124 1.82 22.90 4.77
CA GLY A 124 1.66 22.83 6.23
C GLY A 124 2.98 23.01 6.95
N TYR A 125 4.04 22.32 6.52
CA TYR A 125 5.35 22.45 7.15
C TYR A 125 5.93 23.85 7.02
N LEU A 126 5.81 24.49 5.86
CA LEU A 126 6.28 25.88 5.65
C LEU A 126 5.47 26.90 6.44
N HIS A 127 4.16 26.68 6.60
CA HIS A 127 3.28 27.63 7.29
C HIS A 127 3.39 27.53 8.81
N TYR A 128 3.43 26.31 9.34
CA TYR A 128 3.44 26.10 10.81
C TYR A 128 4.86 25.93 11.37
N GLY A 129 5.89 25.72 10.55
CA GLY A 129 7.28 25.46 10.97
C GLY A 129 7.45 24.19 11.83
N SER A 130 6.42 23.33 11.89
CA SER A 130 6.38 22.11 12.71
C SER A 130 5.50 21.06 12.05
N LEU A 131 5.55 19.82 12.57
CA LEU A 131 4.66 18.73 12.15
C LEU A 131 3.26 18.80 12.81
N HIS A 132 3.05 19.73 13.74
CA HIS A 132 1.74 19.99 14.34
C HIS A 132 0.90 20.88 13.41
N MET A 133 0.25 20.25 12.42
CA MET A 133 -0.50 20.93 11.36
C MET A 133 -1.94 20.37 11.24
N GLN A 134 -2.70 20.46 12.32
CA GLN A 134 -4.00 19.80 12.45
C GLN A 134 -4.98 20.14 11.33
N GLU A 135 -5.07 21.41 10.90
CA GLU A 135 -5.96 21.82 9.82
C GLU A 135 -5.58 21.18 8.46
N VAL A 136 -4.27 21.18 8.14
CA VAL A 136 -3.76 20.57 6.91
C VAL A 136 -3.91 19.05 6.96
N LEU A 137 -3.78 18.45 8.15
CA LEU A 137 -3.96 17.02 8.35
C LEU A 137 -5.36 16.54 7.94
N TYR A 138 -6.43 17.30 8.24
CA TYR A 138 -7.78 16.94 7.80
C TYR A 138 -7.89 16.90 6.27
N VAL A 139 -7.29 17.87 5.59
CA VAL A 139 -7.26 17.88 4.12
C VAL A 139 -6.45 16.72 3.56
N MET A 140 -5.26 16.47 4.10
CA MET A 140 -4.43 15.32 3.72
C MET A 140 -5.15 14.00 3.97
N GLY A 141 -5.81 13.86 5.12
CA GLY A 141 -6.59 12.68 5.48
C GLY A 141 -7.76 12.42 4.53
N LEU A 142 -8.48 13.48 4.14
CA LEU A 142 -9.55 13.37 3.16
C LEU A 142 -9.03 12.92 1.78
N ILE A 143 -7.95 13.53 1.29
CA ILE A 143 -7.33 13.13 0.02
C ILE A 143 -6.87 11.67 0.10
N TYR A 144 -6.23 11.28 1.20
CA TYR A 144 -5.78 9.91 1.43
C TYR A 144 -6.96 8.92 1.43
N LEU A 145 -8.03 9.22 2.17
CA LEU A 145 -9.23 8.38 2.23
C LEU A 145 -9.85 8.17 0.85
N LEU A 146 -10.05 9.24 0.08
CA LEU A 146 -10.57 9.16 -1.28
C LEU A 146 -9.65 8.34 -2.19
N THR A 147 -8.34 8.48 -2.01
CA THR A 147 -7.34 7.72 -2.76
C THR A 147 -7.39 6.24 -2.42
N VAL A 148 -7.51 5.88 -1.14
CA VAL A 148 -7.63 4.48 -0.69
C VAL A 148 -8.89 3.85 -1.26
N VAL A 149 -10.03 4.55 -1.17
CA VAL A 149 -11.30 4.07 -1.76
C VAL A 149 -11.15 3.83 -3.26
N PHE A 150 -10.52 4.75 -3.99
CA PHE A 150 -10.25 4.58 -5.41
C PHE A 150 -9.32 3.38 -5.68
N PHE A 151 -8.26 3.19 -4.87
CA PHE A 151 -7.31 2.09 -5.03
C PHE A 151 -7.90 0.71 -4.70
N ILE A 152 -8.97 0.66 -3.94
CA ILE A 152 -9.73 -0.57 -3.69
C ILE A 152 -10.74 -0.82 -4.81
N VAL A 153 -11.54 0.17 -5.13
CA VAL A 153 -12.68 0.02 -6.07
C VAL A 153 -12.21 -0.18 -7.51
N TYR A 154 -11.19 0.56 -7.95
CA TYR A 154 -10.72 0.51 -9.34
C TYR A 154 -10.16 -0.87 -9.73
N PRO A 155 -9.23 -1.48 -8.98
CA PRO A 155 -8.73 -2.82 -9.28
C PRO A 155 -9.84 -3.88 -9.28
N ILE A 156 -10.76 -3.82 -8.32
CA ILE A 156 -11.88 -4.77 -8.26
C ILE A 156 -12.75 -4.69 -9.52
N LYS A 157 -13.08 -3.46 -9.96
CA LYS A 157 -13.88 -3.26 -11.18
C LYS A 157 -13.16 -3.77 -12.42
N GLU A 158 -11.87 -3.46 -12.56
CA GLU A 158 -11.09 -3.81 -13.73
C GLU A 158 -10.85 -5.32 -13.81
N ILE A 159 -10.55 -5.96 -12.69
CA ILE A 159 -10.43 -7.41 -12.61
C ILE A 159 -11.74 -8.11 -12.96
N ARG A 160 -12.87 -7.61 -12.45
CA ARG A 160 -14.19 -8.16 -12.81
C ARG A 160 -14.48 -8.02 -14.31
N ARG A 161 -14.09 -6.88 -14.90
CA ARG A 161 -14.24 -6.63 -16.33
C ARG A 161 -13.41 -7.59 -17.17
N VAL A 162 -12.12 -7.74 -16.87
CA VAL A 162 -11.22 -8.66 -17.57
C VAL A 162 -11.73 -10.10 -17.46
N ARG A 163 -12.16 -10.48 -16.25
CA ARG A 163 -12.72 -11.82 -16.02
C ARG A 163 -13.98 -12.08 -16.84
N LYS A 164 -14.87 -11.10 -16.97
CA LYS A 164 -16.06 -11.24 -17.79
C LYS A 164 -15.69 -11.49 -19.26
N MET A 165 -14.73 -10.73 -19.79
CA MET A 165 -14.24 -10.94 -21.17
C MET A 165 -13.60 -12.33 -21.36
N VAL A 166 -12.78 -12.79 -20.41
CA VAL A 166 -12.15 -14.11 -20.49
C VAL A 166 -13.17 -15.26 -20.39
N ASN A 167 -14.18 -15.13 -19.54
CA ASN A 167 -15.23 -16.15 -19.42
C ASN A 167 -16.16 -16.21 -20.66
N GLU A 168 -16.30 -15.11 -21.39
CA GLU A 168 -17.04 -15.09 -22.65
C GLU A 168 -16.25 -15.73 -23.80
N GLU A 169 -14.90 -15.80 -23.71
CA GLU A 169 -14.03 -16.40 -24.72
C GLU A 169 -13.62 -17.86 -24.43
N SER A 170 -13.69 -18.33 -23.17
CA SER A 170 -13.26 -19.68 -22.79
C SER A 170 -14.27 -20.39 -21.89
N GLU A 171 -14.83 -21.49 -22.35
CA GLU A 171 -15.66 -22.41 -21.56
C GLU A 171 -14.86 -23.28 -20.55
N GLN A 172 -13.54 -23.15 -20.48
CA GLN A 172 -12.68 -24.03 -19.67
C GLN A 172 -11.75 -23.27 -18.71
N GLU A 173 -11.93 -23.62 -17.42
CA GLU A 173 -11.09 -23.36 -16.23
C GLU A 173 -11.28 -22.04 -15.43
N PRO A 174 -12.33 -21.96 -14.60
CA PRO A 174 -12.46 -20.80 -13.69
C PRO A 174 -12.09 -21.03 -12.23
N ILE A 175 -11.80 -22.26 -11.76
CA ILE A 175 -11.85 -22.57 -10.32
C ILE A 175 -10.57 -22.11 -9.57
N LEU A 176 -9.38 -22.37 -10.08
CA LEU A 176 -8.10 -22.05 -9.42
C LEU A 176 -7.80 -20.55 -9.43
N TYR A 177 -8.05 -19.89 -10.54
CA TYR A 177 -7.89 -18.43 -10.67
C TYR A 177 -8.83 -17.66 -9.74
N ASN A 178 -10.06 -18.18 -9.54
CA ASN A 178 -11.06 -17.65 -8.63
C ASN A 178 -10.62 -17.67 -7.16
N LEU A 179 -10.01 -18.77 -6.73
CA LEU A 179 -9.54 -18.97 -5.37
C LEU A 179 -8.38 -18.01 -5.05
N TYR A 180 -7.42 -17.88 -5.96
CA TYR A 180 -6.25 -17.02 -5.79
C TYR A 180 -6.62 -15.53 -5.71
N MET A 181 -7.53 -15.08 -6.59
CA MET A 181 -7.96 -13.69 -6.60
C MET A 181 -8.81 -13.34 -5.39
N ARG A 182 -9.64 -14.26 -4.93
CA ARG A 182 -10.47 -14.07 -3.74
C ARG A 182 -9.62 -13.94 -2.47
N THR A 183 -8.61 -14.79 -2.32
CA THR A 183 -7.68 -14.74 -1.19
C THR A 183 -6.82 -13.47 -1.20
N SER A 184 -6.32 -13.03 -2.35
CA SER A 184 -5.50 -11.83 -2.46
C SER A 184 -6.29 -10.55 -2.13
N VAL A 185 -7.54 -10.45 -2.54
CA VAL A 185 -8.42 -9.33 -2.20
C VAL A 185 -8.76 -9.32 -0.72
N TRP A 186 -9.03 -10.50 -0.12
CA TRP A 186 -9.29 -10.60 1.33
C TRP A 186 -8.07 -10.28 2.18
N LEU A 187 -6.87 -10.70 1.77
CA LEU A 187 -5.63 -10.36 2.47
C LEU A 187 -5.36 -8.84 2.46
N LEU A 188 -5.73 -8.16 1.38
CA LEU A 188 -5.65 -6.69 1.34
C LEU A 188 -6.65 -6.00 2.28
N TYR A 189 -7.88 -6.53 2.37
CA TYR A 189 -8.89 -6.02 3.30
C TYR A 189 -8.46 -6.16 4.77
N ILE A 190 -7.71 -7.21 5.08
CA ILE A 190 -7.21 -7.47 6.45
C ILE A 190 -5.97 -6.63 6.76
N ALA A 191 -5.17 -6.28 5.73
CA ALA A 191 -3.94 -5.51 5.88
C ALA A 191 -4.13 -3.97 5.84
N SER A 192 -5.30 -3.49 5.41
CA SER A 192 -5.69 -2.06 5.39
C SER A 192 -6.45 -1.66 6.64
#